data_a304d6a77036a885067d94e9665b00a1
#
_entry.id   a304d6a77036a885067d94e9665b00a1
#
_cell.length_a   1.000
_cell.length_b   1.000
_cell.length_c   1.000
_cell.angle_alpha   90.00
_cell.angle_beta   90.00
_cell.angle_gamma   90.00
#
_symmetry.space_group_name_H-M   'P 1'
#
loop_
_entity.id
_entity.type
_entity.pdbx_description
1 polymer ?
#
loop_
_entity_poly.entity_id
_entity_poly.type
_entity_poly.pdbx_seq_one_letter_code
_entity_poly.pdbx_strand_id
1 'polypeptide(L)'
;MVHCFAPKKKDDGEIDDKYRLMDWAKQVYDFLFENRVISMMSILGDMQDYHPTCNSVNTQRGFALALAGFADDKQKRMLVFSLTSIMQVAFLSGEHSKEIIGYDLYKKEERDLFIDIVVEMLFNGIVDKEK
;
A
#
# COMPACT_ATOMS: atom_id res chain seq x y z
N MET A 1 16.35 1.63 -2.57
CA MET A 1 15.64 2.13 -2.82
C MET A 1 15.37 3.34 -2.58
N VAL A 2 14.96 3.95 -2.53
CA VAL A 2 14.66 4.89 -2.50
C VAL A 2 14.57 5.72 -2.05
N HIS A 3 14.35 6.34 -2.10
CA HIS A 3 14.35 7.19 -1.89
C HIS A 3 13.66 7.88 -1.45
N CYS A 4 13.52 8.16 -1.39
CA CYS A 4 12.89 9.04 -0.69
C CYS A 4 11.90 9.74 -1.47
N PHE A 5 10.86 9.91 -0.94
CA PHE A 5 9.92 10.76 -1.58
C PHE A 5 9.84 12.03 -0.77
N ALA A 6 9.59 13.15 -1.46
CA ALA A 6 9.48 14.41 -0.78
C ALA A 6 8.07 14.57 -0.24
N PRO A 7 7.93 14.84 1.04
CA PRO A 7 6.59 15.06 1.59
C PRO A 7 5.99 16.33 0.99
N LYS A 8 4.70 16.31 0.80
CA LYS A 8 4.02 17.48 0.33
C LYS A 8 3.89 18.48 1.45
N LYS A 9 3.95 19.75 1.08
CA LYS A 9 3.78 20.79 2.07
C LYS A 9 2.33 21.10 2.23
N LYS A 10 1.82 20.84 3.40
CA LYS A 10 0.42 21.02 3.72
C LYS A 10 0.28 21.58 5.11
N ASP A 11 -0.81 22.25 5.33
CA ASP A 11 -1.18 22.66 6.67
C ASP A 11 -1.77 21.51 7.45
N ASP A 12 -2.28 20.54 6.74
CA ASP A 12 -2.99 19.42 7.35
C ASP A 12 -2.11 18.19 7.26
N GLY A 13 -1.65 17.70 8.41
CA GLY A 13 -0.78 16.54 8.46
C GLY A 13 -1.42 15.29 7.88
N GLU A 14 -2.73 15.17 8.01
CA GLU A 14 -3.44 14.03 7.46
C GLU A 14 -3.33 13.98 5.93
N ILE A 15 -3.45 15.15 5.30
CA ILE A 15 -3.35 15.20 3.85
C ILE A 15 -1.93 14.83 3.42
N ASP A 16 -0.93 15.31 4.14
CA ASP A 16 0.45 14.92 3.86
C ASP A 16 0.63 13.42 3.99
N ASP A 17 0.07 12.85 5.06
CA ASP A 17 0.19 11.41 5.31
C ASP A 17 -0.41 10.63 4.15
N LYS A 18 -1.58 11.05 3.69
CA LYS A 18 -2.24 10.36 2.59
C LYS A 18 -1.36 10.34 1.34
N TYR A 19 -0.81 11.48 0.98
CA TYR A 19 -0.01 11.56 -0.23
C TYR A 19 1.33 10.86 -0.09
N ARG A 20 1.92 10.91 1.10
CA ARG A 20 3.14 10.14 1.35
C ARG A 20 2.88 8.64 1.22
N LEU A 21 1.76 8.19 1.75
CA LEU A 21 1.41 6.79 1.66
C LEU A 21 1.18 6.37 0.22
N MET A 22 0.48 7.20 -0.54
CA MET A 22 0.28 6.94 -1.97
C MET A 22 1.61 6.77 -2.70
N ASP A 23 2.52 7.72 -2.48
CA ASP A 23 3.81 7.68 -3.16
C ASP A 23 4.60 6.44 -2.77
N TRP A 24 4.61 6.13 -1.48
CA TRP A 24 5.34 4.97 -1.00
C TRP A 24 4.76 3.68 -1.56
N ALA A 25 3.44 3.56 -1.55
CA ALA A 25 2.78 2.37 -2.06
C ALA A 25 3.05 2.17 -3.55
N LYS A 26 3.08 3.27 -4.31
CA LYS A 26 3.39 3.16 -5.73
C LYS A 26 4.80 2.64 -5.96
N GLN A 27 5.75 3.10 -5.17
CA GLN A 27 7.12 2.63 -5.28
C GLN A 27 7.23 1.15 -4.94
N VAL A 28 6.53 0.72 -3.90
CA VAL A 28 6.53 -0.69 -3.52
C VAL A 28 5.92 -1.52 -4.65
N TYR A 29 4.82 -1.06 -5.22
CA TYR A 29 4.17 -1.80 -6.29
C TYR A 29 5.03 -1.87 -7.55
N ASP A 30 5.71 -0.78 -7.88
CA ASP A 30 6.63 -0.82 -9.01
C ASP A 30 7.70 -1.88 -8.79
N PHE A 31 8.24 -1.94 -7.56
CA PHE A 31 9.24 -2.94 -7.25
C PHE A 31 8.69 -4.36 -7.38
N LEU A 32 7.48 -4.59 -6.87
CA LEU A 32 6.89 -5.92 -6.93
C LEU A 32 6.71 -6.38 -8.36
N PHE A 33 6.25 -5.49 -9.24
CA PHE A 33 6.00 -5.87 -10.61
C PHE A 33 7.26 -5.96 -11.45
N GLU A 34 8.31 -5.24 -11.06
CA GLU A 34 9.60 -5.37 -11.72
C GLU A 34 10.35 -6.62 -11.29
N ASN A 35 9.96 -7.20 -10.15
CA ASN A 35 10.60 -8.40 -9.60
C ASN A 35 9.56 -9.45 -9.26
N ARG A 36 8.74 -9.79 -10.27
CA ARG A 36 7.53 -10.57 -10.03
C ARG A 36 7.76 -11.93 -9.40
N VAL A 37 8.76 -12.66 -9.88
CA VAL A 37 8.95 -14.03 -9.39
C VAL A 37 9.35 -14.01 -7.92
N ILE A 38 10.35 -13.22 -7.57
CA ILE A 38 10.80 -13.14 -6.19
C ILE A 38 9.70 -12.59 -5.30
N SER A 39 8.99 -11.59 -5.78
CA SER A 39 7.91 -10.98 -4.99
C SER A 39 6.79 -11.97 -4.73
N MET A 40 6.42 -12.74 -5.77
CA MET A 40 5.39 -13.75 -5.59
C MET A 40 5.80 -14.80 -4.58
N MET A 41 7.04 -15.28 -4.67
CA MET A 41 7.52 -16.27 -3.70
C MET A 41 7.50 -15.73 -2.29
N SER A 42 7.91 -14.47 -2.13
CA SER A 42 7.91 -13.84 -0.82
C SER A 42 6.50 -13.73 -0.24
N ILE A 43 5.57 -13.26 -1.06
CA ILE A 43 4.19 -13.08 -0.61
C ILE A 43 3.55 -14.42 -0.26
N LEU A 44 3.73 -15.42 -1.12
CA LEU A 44 3.15 -16.72 -0.86
C LEU A 44 3.76 -17.36 0.38
N GLY A 45 5.07 -17.18 0.57
CA GLY A 45 5.72 -17.67 1.76
C GLY A 45 5.17 -17.03 3.02
N ASP A 46 4.95 -15.73 2.99
CA ASP A 46 4.37 -15.03 4.12
C ASP A 46 2.97 -15.54 4.41
N MET A 47 2.18 -15.81 3.37
CA MET A 47 0.82 -16.30 3.58
C MET A 47 0.79 -17.68 4.20
N GLN A 48 1.81 -18.49 3.96
CA GLN A 48 1.89 -19.79 4.58
C GLN A 48 2.31 -19.73 6.04
N ASP A 49 3.08 -18.73 6.40
CA ASP A 49 3.63 -18.62 7.75
C ASP A 49 3.72 -17.14 8.11
N TYR A 50 2.58 -16.57 8.43
CA TYR A 50 2.49 -15.14 8.72
C TYR A 50 2.90 -14.89 10.17
N HIS A 51 3.96 -14.12 10.35
CA HIS A 51 4.48 -13.84 11.70
C HIS A 51 5.08 -12.44 11.72
N PRO A 52 5.38 -11.94 12.93
CA PRO A 52 5.78 -10.52 13.06
C PRO A 52 7.04 -10.11 12.33
N THR A 53 7.89 -11.05 11.92
CA THR A 53 9.12 -10.70 11.24
C THR A 53 9.09 -11.00 9.74
N CYS A 54 7.94 -11.39 9.20
CA CYS A 54 7.87 -11.69 7.77
C CYS A 54 7.94 -10.43 6.93
N ASN A 55 8.18 -10.61 5.63
CA ASN A 55 8.36 -9.47 4.74
C ASN A 55 7.13 -8.59 4.64
N SER A 56 5.95 -9.19 4.68
CA SER A 56 4.72 -8.41 4.62
C SER A 56 4.59 -7.46 5.80
N VAL A 57 4.96 -7.92 6.99
CA VAL A 57 4.89 -7.07 8.17
C VAL A 57 5.95 -5.96 8.10
N ASN A 58 7.12 -6.27 7.55
CA ASN A 58 8.14 -5.25 7.36
C ASN A 58 7.66 -4.16 6.39
N THR A 59 6.95 -4.55 5.35
CA THR A 59 6.36 -3.58 4.43
C THR A 59 5.36 -2.71 5.16
N GLN A 60 4.55 -3.29 6.03
CA GLN A 60 3.60 -2.52 6.82
C GLN A 60 4.30 -1.50 7.71
N ARG A 61 5.45 -1.87 8.27
CA ARG A 61 6.21 -0.92 9.07
C ARG A 61 6.66 0.26 8.25
N GLY A 62 7.07 0.01 7.00
CA GLY A 62 7.43 1.10 6.11
C GLY A 62 6.25 2.02 5.82
N PHE A 63 5.09 1.43 5.56
CA PHE A 63 3.90 2.25 5.35
C PHE A 63 3.54 3.04 6.59
N ALA A 64 3.72 2.45 7.77
CA ALA A 64 3.41 3.16 9.01
C ALA A 64 4.28 4.40 9.19
N LEU A 65 5.51 4.36 8.71
CA LEU A 65 6.37 5.53 8.79
C LEU A 65 5.83 6.68 7.95
N ALA A 66 5.15 6.37 6.85
CA ALA A 66 4.55 7.41 6.02
C ALA A 66 3.37 8.08 6.73
N LEU A 67 2.84 7.47 7.76
CA LEU A 67 1.67 7.96 8.48
C LEU A 67 2.05 8.56 9.82
N ALA A 68 3.16 9.28 9.86
CA ALA A 68 3.68 9.82 11.11
C ALA A 68 2.70 10.78 11.79
N GLY A 69 1.82 11.41 11.02
CA GLY A 69 0.85 12.35 11.57
C GLY A 69 -0.37 11.71 12.19
N PHE A 70 -0.54 10.40 12.01
CA PHE A 70 -1.70 9.72 12.56
C PHE A 70 -1.62 9.62 14.08
N ALA A 71 -2.70 10.00 14.74
CA ALA A 71 -2.74 9.97 16.19
C ALA A 71 -3.16 8.60 16.74
N ASP A 72 -4.07 7.94 16.04
CA ASP A 72 -4.62 6.68 16.53
C ASP A 72 -3.81 5.50 16.00
N ASP A 73 -3.09 4.83 16.88
CA ASP A 73 -2.21 3.75 16.48
C ASP A 73 -2.98 2.55 15.92
N LYS A 74 -4.14 2.26 16.49
CA LYS A 74 -4.91 1.11 15.99
C LYS A 74 -5.46 1.37 14.61
N GLN A 75 -5.94 2.57 14.36
CA GLN A 75 -6.41 2.91 13.02
C GLN A 75 -5.27 2.88 12.02
N LYS A 76 -4.11 3.36 12.43
CA LYS A 76 -2.94 3.32 11.55
C LYS A 76 -2.58 1.88 11.20
N ARG A 77 -2.57 0.99 12.19
CA ARG A 77 -2.25 -0.40 11.93
C ARG A 77 -3.26 -1.05 10.99
N MET A 78 -4.54 -0.76 11.20
CA MET A 78 -5.57 -1.32 10.34
C MET A 78 -5.46 -0.79 8.92
N LEU A 79 -5.15 0.50 8.80
CA LEU A 79 -4.98 1.10 7.48
C LEU A 79 -3.85 0.45 6.70
N VAL A 80 -2.68 0.31 7.34
CA VAL A 80 -1.55 -0.26 6.62
C VAL A 80 -1.72 -1.75 6.38
N PHE A 81 -2.37 -2.45 7.29
CA PHE A 81 -2.66 -3.86 7.08
C PHE A 81 -3.61 -4.04 5.89
N SER A 82 -4.65 -3.20 5.84
CA SER A 82 -5.61 -3.27 4.75
C SER A 82 -4.94 -2.96 3.42
N LEU A 83 -4.17 -1.90 3.37
CA LEU A 83 -3.51 -1.53 2.12
C LEU A 83 -2.55 -2.62 1.66
N THR A 84 -1.74 -3.13 2.58
CA THR A 84 -0.79 -4.18 2.22
C THR A 84 -1.50 -5.42 1.70
N SER A 85 -2.57 -5.82 2.39
CA SER A 85 -3.31 -7.01 1.99
C SER A 85 -3.96 -6.84 0.62
N ILE A 86 -4.56 -5.68 0.38
CA ILE A 86 -5.17 -5.41 -0.91
C ILE A 86 -4.12 -5.46 -2.01
N MET A 87 -2.98 -4.82 -1.77
CA MET A 87 -1.92 -4.79 -2.76
C MET A 87 -1.40 -6.20 -3.06
N GLN A 88 -1.22 -7.01 -2.03
CA GLN A 88 -0.67 -8.35 -2.21
C GLN A 88 -1.64 -9.26 -2.95
N VAL A 89 -2.90 -9.26 -2.56
CA VAL A 89 -3.87 -10.12 -3.21
C VAL A 89 -4.09 -9.67 -4.65
N ALA A 90 -4.15 -8.37 -4.88
CA ALA A 90 -4.28 -7.86 -6.24
C ALA A 90 -3.06 -8.23 -7.10
N PHE A 91 -1.86 -8.15 -6.51
CA PHE A 91 -0.65 -8.56 -7.21
C PHE A 91 -0.73 -10.02 -7.64
N LEU A 92 -1.25 -10.88 -6.76
CA LEU A 92 -1.35 -12.30 -7.07
C LEU A 92 -2.37 -12.60 -8.16
N SER A 93 -3.28 -11.67 -8.45
CA SER A 93 -4.22 -11.89 -9.55
C SER A 93 -3.51 -11.86 -10.90
N GLY A 94 -2.30 -11.28 -10.96
CA GLY A 94 -1.43 -11.37 -12.12
C GLY A 94 -2.08 -10.86 -13.40
N GLU A 95 -2.01 -11.68 -14.43
CA GLU A 95 -2.53 -11.28 -15.72
C GLU A 95 -4.06 -11.17 -15.74
N HIS A 96 -4.72 -11.63 -14.70
CA HIS A 96 -6.17 -11.54 -14.61
C HIS A 96 -6.65 -10.28 -13.90
N SER A 97 -5.74 -9.37 -13.54
CA SER A 97 -6.10 -8.21 -12.76
C SER A 97 -7.13 -7.32 -13.47
N LYS A 98 -6.99 -7.17 -14.79
CA LYS A 98 -7.96 -6.36 -15.54
C LYS A 98 -9.36 -6.95 -15.43
N GLU A 99 -9.44 -8.25 -15.54
CA GLU A 99 -10.72 -8.95 -15.50
C GLU A 99 -11.34 -8.92 -14.11
N ILE A 100 -10.52 -9.10 -13.09
CA ILE A 100 -11.00 -9.23 -11.72
C ILE A 100 -11.21 -7.88 -11.05
N ILE A 101 -10.26 -6.97 -11.26
CA ILE A 101 -10.23 -5.70 -10.54
C ILE A 101 -10.70 -4.54 -11.40
N GLY A 102 -10.53 -4.66 -12.73
CA GLY A 102 -10.84 -3.58 -13.65
C GLY A 102 -9.64 -2.78 -14.08
N TYR A 103 -8.47 -3.07 -13.53
CA TYR A 103 -7.24 -2.38 -13.84
C TYR A 103 -6.18 -3.38 -14.25
N ASP A 104 -5.44 -3.07 -15.32
CA ASP A 104 -4.33 -3.91 -15.74
C ASP A 104 -3.10 -3.49 -14.94
N LEU A 105 -2.80 -4.24 -13.88
CA LEU A 105 -1.74 -3.85 -12.97
C LEU A 105 -0.35 -4.00 -13.56
N TYR A 106 -0.22 -4.64 -14.71
CA TYR A 106 1.06 -4.69 -15.41
C TYR A 106 1.40 -3.35 -16.05
N LYS A 107 0.44 -2.45 -16.18
CA LYS A 107 0.69 -1.12 -16.72
C LYS A 107 0.85 -0.13 -15.58
N LYS A 108 1.95 0.61 -15.61
CA LYS A 108 2.27 1.49 -14.50
C LYS A 108 1.17 2.52 -14.26
N GLU A 109 0.62 3.09 -15.33
CA GLU A 109 -0.42 4.11 -15.16
C GLU A 109 -1.63 3.55 -14.43
N GLU A 110 -2.00 2.32 -14.77
CA GLU A 110 -3.16 1.71 -14.13
C GLU A 110 -2.86 1.28 -12.71
N ARG A 111 -1.63 0.81 -12.45
CA ARG A 111 -1.22 0.50 -11.09
C ARG A 111 -1.29 1.74 -10.20
N ASP A 112 -0.77 2.84 -10.70
CA ASP A 112 -0.74 4.07 -9.92
C ASP A 112 -2.16 4.55 -9.61
N LEU A 113 -3.04 4.47 -10.60
CA LEU A 113 -4.43 4.85 -10.39
C LEU A 113 -5.11 3.94 -9.38
N PHE A 114 -4.84 2.65 -9.46
CA PHE A 114 -5.38 1.69 -8.50
C PHE A 114 -4.96 2.05 -7.08
N ILE A 115 -3.69 2.38 -6.89
CA ILE A 115 -3.19 2.76 -5.57
C ILE A 115 -3.88 4.03 -5.09
N ASP A 116 -4.01 5.02 -5.96
CA ASP A 116 -4.68 6.26 -5.56
C ASP A 116 -6.08 5.99 -5.06
N ILE A 117 -6.81 5.16 -5.80
CA ILE A 117 -8.19 4.88 -5.45
C ILE A 117 -8.30 4.12 -4.13
N VAL A 118 -7.44 3.11 -3.96
CA VAL A 118 -7.49 2.32 -2.74
C VAL A 118 -7.16 3.16 -1.51
N VAL A 119 -6.12 4.00 -1.63
CA VAL A 119 -5.74 4.83 -0.49
C VAL A 119 -6.85 5.83 -0.17
N GLU A 120 -7.45 6.42 -1.21
CA GLU A 120 -8.57 7.34 -0.97
C GLU A 120 -9.71 6.64 -0.24
N MET A 121 -10.06 5.46 -0.68
CA MET A 121 -11.16 4.73 -0.05
C MET A 121 -10.86 4.43 1.41
N LEU A 122 -9.64 4.00 1.70
CA LEU A 122 -9.28 3.67 3.06
C LEU A 122 -9.28 4.89 3.96
N PHE A 123 -8.74 6.00 3.47
CA PHE A 123 -8.71 7.22 4.25
C PHE A 123 -10.13 7.76 4.49
N ASN A 124 -10.96 7.73 3.46
CA ASN A 124 -12.32 8.26 3.60
C ASN A 124 -13.12 7.46 4.62
N GLY A 125 -12.93 6.15 4.64
CA GLY A 125 -13.62 5.32 5.60
C GLY A 125 -13.27 5.68 7.03
N ILE A 126 -11.99 5.93 7.29
CA ILE A 126 -11.54 6.26 8.63
C ILE A 126 -11.97 7.66 9.02
N VAL A 127 -11.77 8.62 8.13
CA VAL A 127 -12.11 10.01 8.43
C VAL A 127 -13.60 10.15 8.67
N ASP A 128 -14.42 9.47 7.88
CA ASP A 128 -15.85 9.55 8.05
C ASP A 128 -16.29 9.07 9.42
N LYS A 129 -15.66 8.01 9.91
CA LYS A 129 -16.02 7.49 11.22
C LYS A 129 -15.67 8.43 12.36
N GLU A 130 -14.66 9.25 12.17
CA GLU A 130 -14.23 10.16 13.19
C GLU A 130 -15.06 11.43 13.25
N LYS A 131 -15.86 11.63 12.25
CA LYS A 131 -16.76 12.79 12.28
C LYS A 131 -17.91 12.53 13.21
#